data_a4380d1e7aec80bd899e41f3b1af7b8b
#
_entry.id   a4380d1e7aec80bd899e41f3b1af7b8b
#
_cell.length_a   1.000
_cell.length_b   1.000
_cell.length_c   1.000
_cell.angle_alpha   90.00
_cell.angle_beta   90.00
_cell.angle_gamma   90.00
#
_symmetry.space_group_name_H-M   'P 1'
#
loop_
_entity.id
_entity.type
_entity.pdbx_description
1 polymer ?
#
loop_
_entity_poly.entity_id
_entity_poly.type
_entity_poly.pdbx_seq_one_letter_code
_entity_poly.pdbx_strand_id
1 'polypeptide(L)'
;FSSDIERIKTRLSQIEDLLSLLQNGVPFPVRDYNDLREEFHHLRIEGTVINIESLFALKPTLSALSYVLNFFKSESAEKVKSLKALSEGIEIDRHIFTEITRLIDDKGEIPDNASADLLEIRREIRRKQSSIDRRMRKILTDAKAAGWSDSNAELTIRDGRPVIPVKAGDKRALRGFIH
;
A
#
# COMPACT_ATOMS: atom_id res chain seq x y z
N PHE A 1 37.66 -1.93 -2.93
CA PHE A 1 38.62 -1.51 -3.98
C PHE A 1 38.61 -2.55 -5.09
N SER A 2 38.63 -2.12 -6.36
CA SER A 2 38.76 -3.02 -7.52
C SER A 2 40.15 -2.89 -8.10
N SER A 3 40.77 -3.99 -8.50
CA SER A 3 42.05 -4.01 -9.25
C SER A 3 41.81 -4.15 -10.77
N ASP A 4 40.54 -4.27 -11.19
CA ASP A 4 40.14 -4.35 -12.60
C ASP A 4 40.18 -2.95 -13.24
N ILE A 5 41.15 -2.73 -14.10
CA ILE A 5 41.40 -1.44 -14.77
C ILE A 5 40.21 -1.04 -15.65
N GLU A 6 39.61 -1.96 -16.39
CA GLU A 6 38.46 -1.63 -17.28
C GLU A 6 37.24 -1.21 -16.48
N ARG A 7 36.99 -1.90 -15.38
CA ARG A 7 35.91 -1.53 -14.45
C ARG A 7 36.16 -0.15 -13.81
N ILE A 8 37.38 0.17 -13.46
CA ILE A 8 37.79 1.49 -12.91
C ILE A 8 37.52 2.57 -13.96
N LYS A 9 38.00 2.39 -15.19
CA LYS A 9 37.81 3.35 -16.29
C LYS A 9 36.31 3.59 -16.55
N THR A 10 35.54 2.56 -16.65
CA THR A 10 34.06 2.65 -16.85
C THR A 10 33.40 3.48 -15.76
N ARG A 11 33.75 3.24 -14.49
CA ARG A 11 33.19 4.02 -13.37
C ARG A 11 33.63 5.48 -13.40
N LEU A 12 34.89 5.76 -13.76
CA LEU A 12 35.39 7.15 -13.91
C LEU A 12 34.62 7.85 -15.03
N SER A 13 34.42 7.22 -16.18
CA SER A 13 33.64 7.82 -17.27
C SER A 13 32.18 8.07 -16.87
N GLN A 14 31.57 7.20 -16.07
CA GLN A 14 30.22 7.41 -15.52
C GLN A 14 30.17 8.62 -14.58
N ILE A 15 31.21 8.82 -13.75
CA ILE A 15 31.33 9.99 -12.88
C ILE A 15 31.51 11.26 -13.69
N GLU A 16 32.36 11.23 -14.71
CA GLU A 16 32.59 12.36 -15.64
C GLU A 16 31.28 12.75 -16.34
N ASP A 17 30.55 11.80 -16.84
CA ASP A 17 29.21 12.02 -17.45
C ASP A 17 28.27 12.74 -16.48
N LEU A 18 28.18 12.27 -15.22
CA LEU A 18 27.32 12.89 -14.20
C LEU A 18 27.77 14.30 -13.85
N LEU A 19 29.09 14.52 -13.68
CA LEU A 19 29.65 15.84 -13.43
C LEU A 19 29.37 16.81 -14.58
N SER A 20 29.44 16.33 -15.82
CA SER A 20 29.12 17.12 -17.01
C SER A 20 27.66 17.59 -17.00
N LEU A 21 26.71 16.70 -16.61
CA LEU A 21 25.29 17.08 -16.46
C LEU A 21 25.12 18.18 -15.41
N LEU A 22 25.74 18.02 -14.24
CA LEU A 22 25.65 18.99 -13.15
C LEU A 22 26.25 20.34 -13.53
N GLN A 23 27.42 20.36 -14.16
CA GLN A 23 28.10 21.58 -14.61
C GLN A 23 27.30 22.32 -15.68
N ASN A 24 26.60 21.61 -16.55
CA ASN A 24 25.76 22.20 -17.59
C ASN A 24 24.36 22.55 -17.11
N GLY A 25 24.04 22.36 -15.82
CA GLY A 25 22.72 22.65 -15.25
C GLY A 25 21.61 21.75 -15.77
N VAL A 26 21.97 20.56 -16.29
CA VAL A 26 20.98 19.56 -16.75
C VAL A 26 20.51 18.75 -15.54
N PRO A 27 19.22 18.83 -15.16
CA PRO A 27 18.73 18.10 -14.01
C PRO A 27 18.69 16.60 -14.30
N PHE A 28 19.40 15.82 -13.51
CA PHE A 28 19.25 14.37 -13.52
C PHE A 28 18.03 13.96 -12.66
N PRO A 29 17.15 13.07 -13.12
CA PRO A 29 15.93 12.72 -12.42
C PRO A 29 16.21 11.81 -11.20
N VAL A 30 16.63 12.40 -10.10
CA VAL A 30 16.75 11.71 -8.82
C VAL A 30 15.38 11.68 -8.15
N ARG A 31 14.92 10.49 -7.78
CA ARG A 31 13.69 10.26 -7.05
C ARG A 31 13.89 9.16 -6.01
N ASP A 32 13.04 9.16 -4.99
CA ASP A 32 13.04 8.11 -3.99
C ASP A 32 12.67 6.76 -4.61
N TYR A 33 13.37 5.73 -4.17
CA TYR A 33 13.11 4.35 -4.55
C TYR A 33 13.34 3.44 -3.34
N ASN A 34 12.78 2.25 -3.39
CA ASN A 34 12.97 1.23 -2.36
C ASN A 34 13.84 0.10 -2.90
N ASP A 35 14.69 -0.45 -2.06
CA ASP A 35 15.45 -1.66 -2.40
C ASP A 35 14.56 -2.89 -2.19
N LEU A 36 14.10 -3.48 -3.28
CA LEU A 36 13.20 -4.63 -3.29
C LEU A 36 13.90 -5.92 -3.76
N ARG A 37 15.23 -5.98 -3.67
CA ARG A 37 15.98 -7.15 -4.15
C ARG A 37 15.67 -8.41 -3.37
N GLU A 38 15.43 -8.31 -2.07
CA GLU A 38 15.08 -9.45 -1.22
C GLU A 38 13.69 -9.97 -1.57
N GLU A 39 12.71 -9.09 -1.76
CA GLU A 39 11.35 -9.43 -2.17
C GLU A 39 11.34 -10.13 -3.53
N PHE A 40 12.09 -9.59 -4.50
CA PHE A 40 12.22 -10.24 -5.81
C PHE A 40 12.94 -11.58 -5.74
N HIS A 41 13.89 -11.76 -4.82
CA HIS A 41 14.52 -13.05 -4.59
C HIS A 41 13.51 -14.08 -4.05
N HIS A 42 12.68 -13.68 -3.11
CA HIS A 42 11.61 -14.52 -2.57
C HIS A 42 10.56 -14.88 -3.63
N LEU A 43 10.16 -13.95 -4.49
CA LEU A 43 9.18 -14.17 -5.55
C LEU A 43 9.61 -15.18 -6.64
N ARG A 44 10.91 -15.55 -6.68
CA ARG A 44 11.39 -16.63 -7.56
C ARG A 44 11.00 -18.02 -7.08
N ILE A 45 10.58 -18.14 -5.82
CA ILE A 45 10.15 -19.40 -5.23
C ILE A 45 8.67 -19.59 -5.56
N GLU A 46 8.33 -20.68 -6.23
CA GLU A 46 6.96 -21.00 -6.60
C GLU A 46 6.05 -21.07 -5.36
N GLY A 47 4.87 -20.48 -5.47
CA GLY A 47 3.89 -20.41 -4.38
C GLY A 47 4.09 -19.25 -3.39
N THR A 48 5.14 -18.46 -3.54
CA THR A 48 5.30 -17.24 -2.72
C THR A 48 4.43 -16.12 -3.27
N VAL A 49 4.03 -15.19 -2.38
CA VAL A 49 3.26 -14.00 -2.71
C VAL A 49 3.96 -12.76 -2.17
N ILE A 50 3.83 -11.66 -2.90
CA ILE A 50 4.29 -10.36 -2.42
C ILE A 50 3.28 -9.80 -1.42
N ASN A 51 3.76 -9.18 -0.33
CA ASN A 51 2.89 -8.48 0.61
C ASN A 51 2.47 -7.09 0.06
N ILE A 52 1.47 -6.48 0.68
CA ILE A 52 0.90 -5.20 0.23
C ILE A 52 1.93 -4.07 0.36
N GLU A 53 2.71 -4.07 1.42
CA GLU A 53 3.74 -3.07 1.71
C GLU A 53 4.82 -3.07 0.63
N SER A 54 5.34 -4.23 0.26
CA SER A 54 6.34 -4.38 -0.81
C SER A 54 5.75 -4.06 -2.18
N LEU A 55 4.48 -4.42 -2.42
CA LEU A 55 3.79 -4.07 -3.66
C LEU A 55 3.56 -2.54 -3.76
N PHE A 56 3.23 -1.88 -2.65
CA PHE A 56 3.12 -0.42 -2.59
C PHE A 56 4.48 0.26 -2.81
N ALA A 57 5.55 -0.26 -2.21
CA ALA A 57 6.91 0.24 -2.38
C ALA A 57 7.44 0.07 -3.83
N LEU A 58 6.89 -0.85 -4.59
CA LEU A 58 7.24 -1.06 -6.00
C LEU A 58 6.76 0.10 -6.91
N LYS A 59 5.64 0.74 -6.59
CA LYS A 59 5.07 1.86 -7.36
C LYS A 59 6.04 3.04 -7.51
N PRO A 60 6.58 3.65 -6.42
CA PRO A 60 7.57 4.72 -6.54
C PRO A 60 8.87 4.24 -7.19
N THR A 61 9.30 3.01 -6.94
CA THR A 61 10.51 2.43 -7.52
C THR A 61 10.40 2.31 -9.06
N LEU A 62 9.30 1.76 -9.58
CA LEU A 62 9.03 1.70 -11.01
C LEU A 62 8.88 3.09 -11.63
N SER A 63 8.27 4.03 -10.89
CA SER A 63 8.14 5.42 -11.33
C SER A 63 9.53 6.07 -11.46
N ALA A 64 10.39 5.96 -10.44
CA ALA A 64 11.74 6.48 -10.46
C ALA A 64 12.55 5.91 -11.63
N LEU A 65 12.49 4.60 -11.83
CA LEU A 65 13.14 3.92 -12.94
C LEU A 65 12.62 4.42 -14.31
N SER A 66 11.30 4.62 -14.44
CA SER A 66 10.70 5.17 -15.66
C SER A 66 11.22 6.57 -15.98
N TYR A 67 11.39 7.44 -14.96
CA TYR A 67 11.95 8.78 -15.17
C TYR A 67 13.39 8.73 -15.64
N VAL A 68 14.22 7.88 -15.05
CA VAL A 68 15.62 7.69 -15.45
C VAL A 68 15.72 7.14 -16.88
N LEU A 69 14.93 6.13 -17.23
CA LEU A 69 14.92 5.57 -18.58
C LEU A 69 14.44 6.58 -19.64
N ASN A 70 13.44 7.39 -19.30
CA ASN A 70 12.98 8.47 -20.20
C ASN A 70 14.03 9.56 -20.36
N PHE A 71 14.75 9.92 -19.28
CA PHE A 71 15.87 10.85 -19.36
C PHE A 71 16.93 10.35 -20.36
N PHE A 72 17.33 9.07 -20.28
CA PHE A 72 18.32 8.50 -21.20
C PHE A 72 17.83 8.37 -22.67
N LYS A 73 16.54 8.52 -22.92
CA LYS A 73 15.97 8.62 -24.28
C LYS A 73 15.94 10.06 -24.81
N SER A 74 16.19 11.06 -23.97
CA SER A 74 16.19 12.47 -24.38
C SER A 74 17.49 12.90 -25.02
N GLU A 75 17.45 14.01 -25.77
CA GLU A 75 18.63 14.64 -26.37
C GLU A 75 19.69 15.06 -25.33
N SER A 76 19.25 15.42 -24.12
CA SER A 76 20.14 15.77 -23.02
C SER A 76 21.09 14.65 -22.62
N ALA A 77 20.75 13.42 -22.90
CA ALA A 77 21.54 12.23 -22.57
C ALA A 77 22.48 11.77 -23.69
N GLU A 78 22.50 12.44 -24.84
CA GLU A 78 23.39 12.03 -25.96
C GLU A 78 24.88 12.18 -25.62
N LYS A 79 25.20 13.12 -24.72
CA LYS A 79 26.58 13.41 -24.31
C LYS A 79 27.08 12.51 -23.16
N VAL A 80 26.17 11.76 -22.51
CA VAL A 80 26.48 10.95 -21.33
C VAL A 80 26.37 9.45 -21.62
N LYS A 81 27.14 9.00 -22.57
CA LYS A 81 27.07 7.64 -23.10
C LYS A 81 27.37 6.55 -22.07
N SER A 82 28.33 6.81 -21.17
CA SER A 82 28.74 5.85 -20.14
C SER A 82 27.65 5.63 -19.09
N LEU A 83 26.90 6.70 -18.74
CA LEU A 83 25.71 6.58 -17.88
C LEU A 83 24.55 5.91 -18.62
N LYS A 84 24.31 6.29 -19.87
CA LYS A 84 23.25 5.72 -20.70
C LYS A 84 23.40 4.21 -20.86
N ALA A 85 24.63 3.71 -20.97
CA ALA A 85 24.92 2.28 -21.06
C ALA A 85 24.38 1.47 -19.87
N LEU A 86 24.24 2.10 -18.68
CA LEU A 86 23.61 1.45 -17.51
C LEU A 86 22.13 1.12 -17.72
N SER A 87 21.47 1.78 -18.66
CA SER A 87 20.05 1.57 -18.96
C SER A 87 19.79 0.60 -20.12
N GLU A 88 20.85 0.13 -20.78
CA GLU A 88 20.73 -0.80 -21.90
C GLU A 88 20.11 -2.13 -21.47
N GLY A 89 19.12 -2.58 -22.23
CA GLY A 89 18.40 -3.82 -21.94
C GLY A 89 17.41 -3.75 -20.79
N ILE A 90 17.23 -2.58 -20.17
CA ILE A 90 16.21 -2.39 -19.13
C ILE A 90 14.91 -1.93 -19.78
N GLU A 91 13.88 -2.74 -19.63
CA GLU A 91 12.52 -2.42 -20.06
C GLU A 91 11.55 -2.52 -18.86
N ILE A 92 10.61 -1.57 -18.81
CA ILE A 92 9.56 -1.60 -17.81
C ILE A 92 8.27 -2.03 -18.46
N ASP A 93 7.69 -3.11 -17.98
CA ASP A 93 6.36 -3.50 -18.39
C ASP A 93 5.33 -2.52 -17.80
N ARG A 94 4.72 -1.74 -18.69
CA ARG A 94 3.68 -0.77 -18.33
C ARG A 94 2.42 -1.44 -17.76
N HIS A 95 2.17 -2.70 -18.13
CA HIS A 95 1.03 -3.44 -17.60
C HIS A 95 1.17 -3.65 -16.10
N ILE A 96 2.35 -4.07 -15.64
CA ILE A 96 2.63 -4.24 -14.20
C ILE A 96 2.38 -2.94 -13.44
N PHE A 97 2.87 -1.81 -13.93
CA PHE A 97 2.65 -0.52 -13.29
C PHE A 97 1.16 -0.14 -13.21
N THR A 98 0.42 -0.38 -14.30
CA THR A 98 -1.03 -0.12 -14.37
C THR A 98 -1.79 -1.00 -13.37
N GLU A 99 -1.49 -2.30 -13.31
CA GLU A 99 -2.14 -3.23 -12.38
C GLU A 99 -1.85 -2.88 -10.92
N ILE A 100 -0.61 -2.56 -10.58
CA ILE A 100 -0.28 -2.12 -9.20
C ILE A 100 -1.06 -0.86 -8.84
N THR A 101 -1.13 0.12 -9.75
CA THR A 101 -1.87 1.37 -9.52
C THR A 101 -3.38 1.14 -9.36
N ARG A 102 -3.93 0.14 -10.03
CA ARG A 102 -5.33 -0.27 -9.89
C ARG A 102 -5.62 -0.99 -8.58
N LEU A 103 -4.65 -1.81 -8.13
CA LEU A 103 -4.81 -2.67 -6.95
C LEU A 103 -4.54 -1.95 -5.64
N ILE A 104 -3.71 -0.90 -5.65
CA ILE A 104 -3.29 -0.19 -4.43
C ILE A 104 -3.44 1.32 -4.65
N ASP A 105 -4.15 1.97 -3.74
CA ASP A 105 -4.32 3.42 -3.75
C ASP A 105 -3.07 4.18 -3.26
N ASP A 106 -3.16 5.50 -3.20
CA ASP A 106 -2.03 6.34 -2.77
C ASP A 106 -1.76 6.29 -1.25
N LYS A 107 -2.61 5.59 -0.49
CA LYS A 107 -2.42 5.32 0.94
C LYS A 107 -1.82 3.93 1.22
N GLY A 108 -1.62 3.12 0.18
CA GLY A 108 -1.15 1.75 0.32
C GLY A 108 -2.26 0.75 0.68
N GLU A 109 -3.53 1.13 0.50
CA GLU A 109 -4.67 0.27 0.80
C GLU A 109 -5.27 -0.30 -0.49
N ILE A 110 -5.88 -1.48 -0.38
CA ILE A 110 -6.64 -2.07 -1.50
C ILE A 110 -8.02 -1.38 -1.55
N PRO A 111 -8.32 -0.60 -2.61
CA PRO A 111 -9.59 0.09 -2.71
C PRO A 111 -10.76 -0.90 -2.83
N ASP A 112 -11.95 -0.45 -2.42
CA ASP A 112 -13.16 -1.30 -2.43
C ASP A 112 -13.48 -1.88 -3.82
N ASN A 113 -13.12 -1.16 -4.87
CA ASN A 113 -13.40 -1.53 -6.26
C ASN A 113 -12.23 -2.25 -6.95
N ALA A 114 -11.23 -2.72 -6.21
CA ALA A 114 -10.11 -3.48 -6.79
C ALA A 114 -10.57 -4.76 -7.51
N SER A 115 -11.67 -5.39 -7.05
CA SER A 115 -12.40 -6.40 -7.80
C SER A 115 -13.91 -6.29 -7.52
N ALA A 116 -14.73 -6.87 -8.43
CA ALA A 116 -16.18 -6.91 -8.26
C ALA A 116 -16.59 -7.68 -7.00
N ASP A 117 -15.95 -8.82 -6.76
CA ASP A 117 -16.22 -9.67 -5.60
C ASP A 117 -15.86 -8.97 -4.27
N LEU A 118 -14.71 -8.29 -4.23
CA LEU A 118 -14.30 -7.53 -3.04
C LEU A 118 -15.29 -6.41 -2.73
N LEU A 119 -15.74 -5.71 -3.76
CA LEU A 119 -16.73 -4.64 -3.61
C LEU A 119 -18.06 -5.19 -3.05
N GLU A 120 -18.53 -6.34 -3.54
CA GLU A 120 -19.75 -6.98 -3.06
C GLU A 120 -19.61 -7.45 -1.61
N ILE A 121 -18.52 -8.16 -1.29
CA ILE A 121 -18.22 -8.64 0.07
C ILE A 121 -18.17 -7.47 1.06
N ARG A 122 -17.44 -6.41 0.73
CA ARG A 122 -17.33 -5.23 1.61
C ARG A 122 -18.67 -4.50 1.77
N ARG A 123 -19.51 -4.46 0.72
CA ARG A 123 -20.87 -3.92 0.81
C ARG A 123 -21.74 -4.79 1.73
N GLU A 124 -21.64 -6.10 1.63
CA GLU A 124 -22.40 -7.02 2.49
C GLU A 124 -21.97 -6.89 3.95
N ILE A 125 -20.66 -6.83 4.23
CA ILE A 125 -20.13 -6.58 5.58
C ILE A 125 -20.73 -5.28 6.16
N ARG A 126 -20.70 -4.17 5.41
CA ARG A 126 -21.27 -2.90 5.86
C ARG A 126 -22.78 -2.96 6.10
N ARG A 127 -23.52 -3.69 5.26
CA ARG A 127 -24.97 -3.90 5.46
C ARG A 127 -25.24 -4.69 6.75
N LYS A 128 -24.50 -5.77 6.98
CA LYS A 128 -24.62 -6.59 8.20
C LYS A 128 -24.28 -5.77 9.44
N GLN A 129 -23.15 -5.01 9.41
CA GLN A 129 -22.76 -4.13 10.50
C GLN A 129 -23.84 -3.10 10.83
N SER A 130 -24.35 -2.38 9.84
CA SER A 130 -25.42 -1.41 10.03
C SER A 130 -26.73 -2.04 10.55
N SER A 131 -27.00 -3.29 10.20
CA SER A 131 -28.14 -4.03 10.73
C SER A 131 -27.95 -4.39 12.21
N ILE A 132 -26.75 -4.81 12.59
CA ILE A 132 -26.39 -5.08 13.98
C ILE A 132 -26.52 -3.80 14.81
N ASP A 133 -25.96 -2.70 14.37
CA ASP A 133 -25.99 -1.41 15.07
C ASP A 133 -27.43 -0.93 15.30
N ARG A 134 -28.30 -1.05 14.29
CA ARG A 134 -29.72 -0.71 14.44
C ARG A 134 -30.43 -1.61 15.45
N ARG A 135 -30.18 -2.91 15.42
CA ARG A 135 -30.76 -3.87 16.37
C ARG A 135 -30.29 -3.57 17.80
N MET A 136 -29.00 -3.34 17.98
CA MET A 136 -28.43 -3.04 19.30
C MET A 136 -29.01 -1.74 19.89
N ARG A 137 -29.12 -0.69 19.05
CA ARG A 137 -29.75 0.58 19.49
C ARG A 137 -31.22 0.37 19.88
N LYS A 138 -31.98 -0.44 19.12
CA LYS A 138 -33.36 -0.76 19.46
C LYS A 138 -33.44 -1.49 20.79
N ILE A 139 -32.63 -2.55 21.00
CA ILE A 139 -32.60 -3.29 22.26
C ILE A 139 -32.22 -2.39 23.43
N LEU A 140 -31.26 -1.49 23.27
CA LEU A 140 -30.90 -0.52 24.30
C LEU A 140 -32.08 0.42 24.62
N THR A 141 -32.78 0.92 23.59
CA THR A 141 -33.97 1.76 23.79
C THR A 141 -35.05 1.03 24.55
N ASP A 142 -35.34 -0.22 24.17
CA ASP A 142 -36.32 -1.06 24.84
C ASP A 142 -35.90 -1.37 26.29
N ALA A 143 -34.60 -1.65 26.54
CA ALA A 143 -34.05 -1.87 27.87
C ALA A 143 -34.14 -0.63 28.79
N LYS A 144 -33.91 0.56 28.22
CA LYS A 144 -34.09 1.83 28.94
C LYS A 144 -35.56 2.05 29.31
N ALA A 145 -36.46 1.85 28.36
CA ALA A 145 -37.89 2.01 28.58
C ALA A 145 -38.42 1.03 29.65
N ALA A 146 -37.90 -0.20 29.71
CA ALA A 146 -38.23 -1.21 30.72
C ALA A 146 -37.52 -0.97 32.08
N GLY A 147 -36.62 -0.01 32.18
CA GLY A 147 -35.85 0.28 33.40
C GLY A 147 -34.66 -0.65 33.68
N TRP A 148 -34.37 -1.56 32.77
CA TRP A 148 -33.25 -2.55 32.90
C TRP A 148 -31.86 -1.93 32.64
N SER A 149 -31.84 -0.80 31.93
CA SER A 149 -30.64 -0.02 31.67
C SER A 149 -30.84 1.41 32.15
N ASP A 150 -29.77 2.10 32.49
CA ASP A 150 -29.85 3.50 32.88
C ASP A 150 -30.23 4.39 31.70
N SER A 151 -30.95 5.48 31.97
CA SER A 151 -31.43 6.39 30.91
C SER A 151 -30.30 7.01 30.06
N ASN A 152 -29.12 7.20 30.68
CA ASN A 152 -27.91 7.73 30.05
C ASN A 152 -26.96 6.63 29.53
N ALA A 153 -27.35 5.35 29.62
CA ALA A 153 -26.52 4.27 29.12
C ALA A 153 -26.30 4.36 27.61
N GLU A 154 -25.11 4.04 27.15
CA GLU A 154 -24.74 3.99 25.74
C GLU A 154 -24.20 2.61 25.38
N LEU A 155 -24.27 2.27 24.06
CA LEU A 155 -23.61 1.08 23.55
C LEU A 155 -22.11 1.19 23.78
N THR A 156 -21.50 0.14 24.30
CA THR A 156 -20.05 0.04 24.47
C THR A 156 -19.52 -1.14 23.69
N ILE A 157 -18.21 -1.18 23.45
CA ILE A 157 -17.54 -2.28 22.76
C ILE A 157 -16.68 -3.01 23.79
N ARG A 158 -16.87 -4.33 23.90
CA ARG A 158 -15.99 -5.23 24.67
C ARG A 158 -15.54 -6.37 23.77
N ASP A 159 -14.27 -6.63 23.74
CA ASP A 159 -13.66 -7.68 22.91
C ASP A 159 -14.14 -7.62 21.45
N GLY A 160 -14.23 -6.40 20.86
CA GLY A 160 -14.66 -6.16 19.49
C GLY A 160 -16.17 -6.35 19.26
N ARG A 161 -16.99 -6.56 20.33
CA ARG A 161 -18.44 -6.78 20.23
C ARG A 161 -19.21 -5.65 20.88
N PRO A 162 -20.30 -5.16 20.26
CA PRO A 162 -21.17 -4.19 20.88
C PRO A 162 -21.93 -4.85 22.08
N VAL A 163 -21.89 -4.20 23.22
CA VAL A 163 -22.58 -4.66 24.44
C VAL A 163 -23.50 -3.57 24.98
N ILE A 164 -24.56 -4.02 25.66
CA ILE A 164 -25.56 -3.17 26.30
C ILE A 164 -25.31 -3.22 27.83
N PRO A 165 -25.14 -2.08 28.50
CA PRO A 165 -25.09 -2.04 29.95
C PRO A 165 -26.47 -2.36 30.53
N VAL A 166 -26.53 -3.35 31.44
CA VAL A 166 -27.75 -3.76 32.10
C VAL A 166 -27.52 -3.78 33.61
N LYS A 167 -28.50 -3.33 34.38
CA LYS A 167 -28.45 -3.35 35.84
C LYS A 167 -28.27 -4.77 36.38
N ALA A 168 -27.53 -4.91 37.46
CA ALA A 168 -27.15 -6.21 38.01
C ALA A 168 -28.35 -7.11 38.36
N GLY A 169 -29.49 -6.54 38.78
CA GLY A 169 -30.71 -7.23 39.11
C GLY A 169 -31.48 -7.73 37.88
N ASP A 170 -31.27 -7.09 36.73
CA ASP A 170 -32.07 -7.33 35.49
C ASP A 170 -31.30 -8.13 34.43
N LYS A 171 -30.19 -8.76 34.79
CA LYS A 171 -29.32 -9.52 33.89
C LYS A 171 -30.05 -10.64 33.13
N ARG A 172 -31.17 -11.18 33.67
CA ARG A 172 -31.93 -12.22 33.05
C ARG A 172 -33.08 -11.71 32.16
N ALA A 173 -33.35 -10.41 32.19
CA ALA A 173 -34.43 -9.79 31.43
C ALA A 173 -34.13 -9.74 29.93
N LEU A 174 -32.85 -9.62 29.57
CA LEU A 174 -32.36 -9.66 28.18
C LEU A 174 -31.75 -11.03 27.86
N ARG A 175 -32.11 -11.57 26.70
CA ARG A 175 -31.44 -12.77 26.17
C ARG A 175 -30.12 -12.42 25.57
N GLY A 176 -29.02 -12.99 26.06
CA GLY A 176 -27.68 -12.74 25.58
C GLY A 176 -26.61 -13.38 26.47
N PHE A 177 -25.37 -13.17 26.11
CA PHE A 177 -24.22 -13.54 26.92
C PHE A 177 -23.86 -12.37 27.85
N ILE A 178 -23.46 -12.70 29.06
CA ILE A 178 -23.00 -11.74 30.04
C ILE A 178 -21.48 -11.65 29.90
N HIS A 179 -20.98 -10.43 29.76
CA HIS A 179 -19.55 -10.10 29.69
C HIS A 179 -19.13 -9.38 30.98
#